data_1b6f7922d4463aca82789b516d0aba2e
#
_entry.id   1b6f7922d4463aca82789b516d0aba2e
#
_cell.length_a   1.000
_cell.length_b   1.000
_cell.length_c   1.000
_cell.angle_alpha   90.00
_cell.angle_beta   90.00
_cell.angle_gamma   90.00
#
_symmetry.space_group_name_H-M   'P 1'
#
loop_
_entity.id
_entity.type
_entity.pdbx_description
1 polymer ?
#
loop_
_entity_poly.entity_id
_entity_poly.type
_entity_poly.pdbx_seq_one_letter_code
_entity_poly.pdbx_strand_id
1 'polypeptide(L)'
;MKFILLFAFLYATSAFGQLQEYNAKRYATDKKLMIGLGSWASLNLVGSGIAWATAQNEEMKNFHQMNVMWNVVNLGLAIPGFIKAKNGKQELTFFETMEEQRKTETIFLINSGIDIAYMSAGLLLRSNASEALEKEDQFRGYGNSLLVQGGFLLLFDWIAYSIHRKHSKNDLSPLIRSLDVSDNGLGIKFNLNTLCIKQHTLY
;
A
#
# COMPACT_ATOMS: atom_id res chain seq x y z
N MET A 1 25.34 31.84 24.37
CA MET A 1 24.27 30.92 24.86
C MET A 1 22.88 31.19 24.24
N LYS A 2 22.36 32.45 24.26
CA LYS A 2 21.04 32.78 23.68
C LYS A 2 20.91 32.47 22.18
N PHE A 3 21.93 32.70 21.36
CA PHE A 3 21.90 32.40 19.93
C PHE A 3 21.87 30.87 19.63
N ILE A 4 22.58 30.07 20.44
CA ILE A 4 22.58 28.62 20.29
C ILE A 4 21.18 28.05 20.57
N LEU A 5 20.51 28.57 21.62
CA LEU A 5 19.14 28.17 21.95
C LEU A 5 18.12 28.58 20.85
N LEU A 6 18.32 29.77 20.26
CA LEU A 6 17.47 30.23 19.15
C LEU A 6 17.66 29.36 17.91
N PHE A 7 18.89 29.02 17.54
CA PHE A 7 19.20 28.11 16.43
C PHE A 7 18.65 26.70 16.68
N ALA A 8 18.78 26.15 17.88
CA ALA A 8 18.22 24.85 18.24
C ALA A 8 16.70 24.84 18.15
N PHE A 9 16.05 25.92 18.59
CA PHE A 9 14.59 26.06 18.49
C PHE A 9 14.12 26.15 17.04
N LEU A 10 14.75 26.95 16.20
CA LEU A 10 14.44 27.08 14.78
C LEU A 10 14.65 25.76 14.03
N TYR A 11 15.67 25.00 14.39
CA TYR A 11 15.92 23.69 13.79
C TYR A 11 14.88 22.65 14.23
N ALA A 12 14.51 22.63 15.50
CA ALA A 12 13.48 21.73 16.01
C ALA A 12 12.12 21.98 15.32
N THR A 13 11.72 23.24 15.14
CA THR A 13 10.48 23.60 14.44
C THR A 13 10.53 23.18 12.95
N SER A 14 11.68 23.31 12.30
CA SER A 14 11.88 22.87 10.91
C SER A 14 11.78 21.34 10.76
N ALA A 15 12.38 20.57 11.67
CA ALA A 15 12.33 19.11 11.66
C ALA A 15 10.90 18.59 11.91
N PHE A 16 10.16 19.22 12.82
CA PHE A 16 8.74 18.92 13.04
C PHE A 16 7.89 19.17 11.78
N GLY A 17 8.10 20.31 11.11
CA GLY A 17 7.40 20.62 9.86
C GLY A 17 7.68 19.58 8.76
N GLN A 18 8.91 19.11 8.64
CA GLN A 18 9.27 18.07 7.66
C GLN A 18 8.62 16.71 7.96
N LEU A 19 8.54 16.30 9.23
CA LEU A 19 7.83 15.08 9.62
C LEU A 19 6.32 15.17 9.34
N GLN A 20 5.72 16.31 9.63
CA GLN A 20 4.31 16.55 9.35
C GLN A 20 4.03 16.49 7.85
N GLU A 21 4.85 17.14 7.02
CA GLU A 21 4.76 17.06 5.55
C GLU A 21 4.93 15.63 5.05
N TYR A 22 5.91 14.89 5.60
CA TYR A 22 6.13 13.48 5.27
C TYR A 22 4.88 12.65 5.55
N ASN A 23 4.30 12.77 6.75
CA ASN A 23 3.09 12.03 7.13
C ASN A 23 1.89 12.42 6.27
N ALA A 24 1.73 13.70 5.95
CA ALA A 24 0.68 14.18 5.06
C ALA A 24 0.77 13.54 3.66
N LYS A 25 1.97 13.49 3.07
CA LYS A 25 2.22 12.81 1.78
C LYS A 25 1.94 11.31 1.85
N ARG A 26 2.34 10.65 2.94
CA ARG A 26 2.07 9.22 3.16
C ARG A 26 0.57 8.95 3.16
N TYR A 27 -0.21 9.67 3.95
CA TYR A 27 -1.66 9.51 3.99
C TYR A 27 -2.34 9.89 2.66
N ALA A 28 -1.84 10.91 1.95
CA ALA A 28 -2.34 11.23 0.62
C ALA A 28 -2.10 10.09 -0.38
N THR A 29 -0.98 9.40 -0.27
CA THR A 29 -0.66 8.21 -1.08
C THR A 29 -1.58 7.04 -0.72
N ASP A 30 -1.72 6.71 0.57
CA ASP A 30 -2.64 5.68 1.06
C ASP A 30 -4.06 5.92 0.55
N LYS A 31 -4.54 7.16 0.64
CA LYS A 31 -5.87 7.54 0.15
C LYS A 31 -6.04 7.25 -1.35
N LYS A 32 -5.05 7.60 -2.18
CA LYS A 32 -5.08 7.34 -3.63
C LYS A 32 -5.08 5.85 -3.93
N LEU A 33 -4.27 5.07 -3.20
CA LEU A 33 -4.21 3.62 -3.34
C LEU A 33 -5.56 2.99 -2.97
N MET A 34 -6.17 3.39 -1.86
CA MET A 34 -7.47 2.87 -1.45
C MET A 34 -8.60 3.26 -2.42
N ILE A 35 -8.54 4.44 -3.05
CA ILE A 35 -9.45 4.80 -4.15
C ILE A 35 -9.23 3.85 -5.34
N GLY A 36 -8.00 3.56 -5.71
CA GLY A 36 -7.68 2.63 -6.80
C GLY A 36 -8.22 1.23 -6.54
N LEU A 37 -7.95 0.67 -5.36
CA LEU A 37 -8.46 -0.64 -4.95
C LEU A 37 -10.00 -0.67 -4.88
N GLY A 38 -10.61 0.36 -4.29
CA GLY A 38 -12.07 0.48 -4.20
C GLY A 38 -12.75 0.62 -5.56
N SER A 39 -12.11 1.34 -6.49
CA SER A 39 -12.62 1.46 -7.88
C SER A 39 -12.56 0.13 -8.62
N TRP A 40 -11.44 -0.60 -8.52
CA TRP A 40 -11.32 -1.95 -9.06
C TRP A 40 -12.41 -2.87 -8.51
N ALA A 41 -12.54 -2.89 -7.19
CA ALA A 41 -13.53 -3.73 -6.53
C ALA A 41 -14.97 -3.40 -6.93
N SER A 42 -15.30 -2.11 -7.01
CA SER A 42 -16.65 -1.66 -7.39
C SER A 42 -16.98 -2.02 -8.84
N LEU A 43 -16.02 -1.81 -9.77
CA LEU A 43 -16.20 -2.18 -11.17
C LEU A 43 -16.38 -3.70 -11.34
N ASN A 44 -15.61 -4.51 -10.61
CA ASN A 44 -15.76 -5.96 -10.64
C ASN A 44 -17.06 -6.41 -9.99
N LEU A 45 -17.51 -5.80 -8.90
CA LEU A 45 -18.80 -6.14 -8.27
C LEU A 45 -19.96 -5.90 -9.23
N VAL A 46 -19.99 -4.76 -9.90
CA VAL A 46 -21.06 -4.44 -10.85
C VAL A 46 -20.95 -5.32 -12.09
N GLY A 47 -19.78 -5.34 -12.74
CA GLY A 47 -19.59 -6.09 -13.99
C GLY A 47 -19.74 -7.59 -13.80
N SER A 48 -19.06 -8.16 -12.79
CA SER A 48 -19.19 -9.59 -12.50
C SER A 48 -20.55 -9.96 -11.90
N GLY A 49 -21.19 -9.06 -11.16
CA GLY A 49 -22.55 -9.29 -10.64
C GLY A 49 -23.57 -9.45 -11.77
N ILE A 50 -23.54 -8.57 -12.76
CA ILE A 50 -24.39 -8.67 -13.96
C ILE A 50 -24.05 -9.94 -14.75
N ALA A 51 -22.77 -10.17 -15.01
CA ALA A 51 -22.33 -11.33 -15.78
C ALA A 51 -22.65 -12.65 -15.07
N TRP A 52 -22.56 -12.73 -13.75
CA TRP A 52 -22.97 -13.89 -12.96
C TRP A 52 -24.47 -14.19 -13.11
N ALA A 53 -25.30 -13.15 -13.06
CA ALA A 53 -26.75 -13.31 -13.20
C ALA A 53 -27.20 -13.71 -14.62
N THR A 54 -26.40 -13.43 -15.65
CA THR A 54 -26.72 -13.64 -17.05
C THR A 54 -25.92 -14.75 -17.75
N ALA A 55 -24.88 -15.28 -17.06
CA ALA A 55 -24.03 -16.32 -17.64
C ALA A 55 -24.81 -17.61 -17.91
N GLN A 56 -24.68 -18.14 -19.14
CA GLN A 56 -25.27 -19.41 -19.55
C GLN A 56 -24.29 -20.59 -19.43
N ASN A 57 -23.00 -20.31 -19.34
CA ASN A 57 -21.94 -21.29 -19.17
C ASN A 57 -21.55 -21.38 -17.68
N GLU A 58 -21.53 -22.58 -17.12
CA GLU A 58 -21.28 -22.79 -15.70
C GLU A 58 -19.85 -22.38 -15.28
N GLU A 59 -18.84 -22.57 -16.12
CA GLU A 59 -17.48 -22.08 -15.84
C GLU A 59 -17.48 -20.55 -15.68
N MET A 60 -18.11 -19.82 -16.60
CA MET A 60 -18.21 -18.35 -16.54
C MET A 60 -19.03 -17.88 -15.35
N LYS A 61 -20.10 -18.58 -15.03
CA LYS A 61 -20.92 -18.29 -13.87
C LYS A 61 -20.12 -18.41 -12.58
N ASN A 62 -19.36 -19.48 -12.42
CA ASN A 62 -18.46 -19.69 -11.27
C ASN A 62 -17.32 -18.66 -11.24
N PHE A 63 -16.74 -18.31 -12.40
CA PHE A 63 -15.75 -17.25 -12.50
C PHE A 63 -16.27 -15.91 -11.95
N HIS A 64 -17.45 -15.49 -12.41
CA HIS A 64 -18.03 -14.21 -11.97
C HIS A 64 -18.51 -14.27 -10.52
N GLN A 65 -19.02 -15.41 -10.05
CA GLN A 65 -19.38 -15.61 -8.65
C GLN A 65 -18.15 -15.38 -7.74
N MET A 66 -17.04 -16.02 -8.07
CA MET A 66 -15.79 -15.88 -7.29
C MET A 66 -15.26 -14.44 -7.35
N ASN A 67 -15.35 -13.77 -8.51
CA ASN A 67 -15.00 -12.36 -8.63
C ASN A 67 -15.83 -11.46 -7.71
N VAL A 68 -17.15 -11.68 -7.65
CA VAL A 68 -18.04 -10.93 -6.74
C VAL A 68 -17.61 -11.14 -5.30
N MET A 69 -17.45 -12.40 -4.88
CA MET A 69 -17.06 -12.73 -3.50
C MET A 69 -15.72 -12.06 -3.13
N TRP A 70 -14.72 -12.12 -4.01
CA TRP A 70 -13.40 -11.54 -3.78
C TRP A 70 -13.43 -10.02 -3.69
N ASN A 71 -14.23 -9.37 -4.53
CA ASN A 71 -14.31 -7.91 -4.53
C ASN A 71 -15.15 -7.34 -3.38
N VAL A 72 -16.01 -8.12 -2.75
CA VAL A 72 -16.58 -7.78 -1.43
C VAL A 72 -15.47 -7.66 -0.39
N VAL A 73 -14.51 -8.60 -0.38
CA VAL A 73 -13.35 -8.55 0.52
C VAL A 73 -12.49 -7.33 0.22
N ASN A 74 -12.19 -7.07 -1.06
CA ASN A 74 -11.39 -5.91 -1.48
C ASN A 74 -12.05 -4.58 -1.06
N LEU A 75 -13.37 -4.42 -1.17
CA LEU A 75 -14.08 -3.24 -0.64
C LEU A 75 -14.01 -3.17 0.89
N GLY A 76 -14.14 -4.32 1.55
CA GLY A 76 -13.98 -4.42 3.01
C GLY A 76 -12.60 -3.97 3.50
N LEU A 77 -11.57 -4.01 2.65
CA LEU A 77 -10.23 -3.48 2.93
C LEU A 77 -10.08 -2.02 2.50
N ALA A 78 -10.59 -1.68 1.31
CA ALA A 78 -10.44 -0.35 0.72
C ALA A 78 -11.17 0.74 1.53
N ILE A 79 -12.39 0.47 2.00
CA ILE A 79 -13.19 1.48 2.73
C ILE A 79 -12.55 1.85 4.08
N PRO A 80 -12.23 0.92 4.99
CA PRO A 80 -11.55 1.28 6.25
C PRO A 80 -10.17 1.89 6.01
N GLY A 81 -9.43 1.39 5.02
CA GLY A 81 -8.13 1.94 4.61
C GLY A 81 -8.24 3.41 4.16
N PHE A 82 -9.25 3.73 3.34
CA PHE A 82 -9.54 5.10 2.91
C PHE A 82 -9.92 5.99 4.10
N ILE A 83 -10.77 5.52 5.01
CA ILE A 83 -11.18 6.28 6.20
C ILE A 83 -9.97 6.55 7.10
N LYS A 84 -9.11 5.54 7.34
CA LYS A 84 -7.86 5.72 8.08
C LYS A 84 -6.96 6.75 7.42
N ALA A 85 -6.77 6.67 6.10
CA ALA A 85 -5.93 7.61 5.35
C ALA A 85 -6.50 9.04 5.34
N LYS A 86 -7.83 9.19 5.30
CA LYS A 86 -8.50 10.49 5.35
C LYS A 86 -8.37 11.16 6.71
N ASN A 87 -8.46 10.39 7.80
CA ASN A 87 -8.50 10.87 9.18
C ASN A 87 -7.15 10.72 9.90
N GLY A 88 -6.08 10.34 9.18
CA GLY A 88 -4.77 10.10 9.74
C GLY A 88 -4.17 11.34 10.42
N LYS A 89 -3.58 11.14 11.60
CA LYS A 89 -2.88 12.21 12.32
C LYS A 89 -1.57 12.51 11.60
N GLN A 90 -1.40 13.75 11.18
CA GLN A 90 -0.16 14.20 10.54
C GLN A 90 0.94 14.50 11.58
N GLU A 91 0.54 14.86 12.79
CA GLU A 91 1.40 15.17 13.93
C GLU A 91 1.82 13.88 14.65
N LEU A 92 2.71 13.13 14.04
CA LEU A 92 3.33 11.97 14.65
C LEU A 92 4.76 12.31 15.09
N THR A 93 5.20 11.71 16.18
CA THR A 93 6.60 11.75 16.60
C THR A 93 7.46 11.05 15.56
N PHE A 94 8.75 11.25 15.64
CA PHE A 94 9.73 10.59 14.76
C PHE A 94 9.60 9.05 14.81
N PHE A 95 9.52 8.49 16.01
CA PHE A 95 9.41 7.03 16.21
C PHE A 95 8.07 6.49 15.67
N GLU A 96 6.96 7.15 15.94
CA GLU A 96 5.66 6.79 15.41
C GLU A 96 5.64 6.87 13.88
N THR A 97 6.28 7.88 13.28
CA THR A 97 6.40 8.02 11.83
C THR A 97 7.16 6.84 11.22
N MET A 98 8.29 6.43 11.84
CA MET A 98 9.07 5.28 11.40
C MET A 98 8.28 3.97 11.54
N GLU A 99 7.58 3.79 12.65
CA GLU A 99 6.78 2.61 12.93
C GLU A 99 5.64 2.47 11.91
N GLU A 100 4.86 3.53 11.70
CA GLU A 100 3.76 3.54 10.72
C GLU A 100 4.27 3.34 9.29
N GLN A 101 5.43 3.93 8.93
CA GLN A 101 6.03 3.71 7.62
C GLN A 101 6.44 2.24 7.44
N ARG A 102 7.15 1.66 8.40
CA ARG A 102 7.56 0.25 8.34
C ARG A 102 6.36 -0.69 8.30
N LYS A 103 5.32 -0.40 9.10
CA LYS A 103 4.08 -1.17 9.11
C LYS A 103 3.39 -1.15 7.75
N THR A 104 3.31 0.01 7.11
CA THR A 104 2.74 0.15 5.77
C THR A 104 3.53 -0.66 4.73
N GLU A 105 4.86 -0.52 4.69
CA GLU A 105 5.71 -1.31 3.79
C GLU A 105 5.56 -2.82 4.02
N THR A 106 5.52 -3.24 5.28
CA THR A 106 5.40 -4.66 5.67
C THR A 106 4.05 -5.24 5.23
N ILE A 107 2.95 -4.51 5.40
CA ILE A 107 1.61 -4.96 5.00
C ILE A 107 1.58 -5.24 3.50
N PHE A 108 2.04 -4.32 2.65
CA PHE A 108 2.05 -4.53 1.20
C PHE A 108 2.98 -5.68 0.77
N LEU A 109 4.12 -5.84 1.45
CA LEU A 109 5.03 -6.96 1.17
C LEU A 109 4.41 -8.32 1.56
N ILE A 110 3.75 -8.41 2.70
CA ILE A 110 3.05 -9.63 3.14
C ILE A 110 1.89 -9.93 2.18
N ASN A 111 1.10 -8.94 1.80
CA ASN A 111 0.00 -9.11 0.85
C ASN A 111 0.51 -9.63 -0.48
N SER A 112 1.61 -9.10 -1.02
CA SER A 112 2.24 -9.64 -2.25
C SER A 112 2.56 -11.13 -2.13
N GLY A 113 3.02 -11.61 -0.96
CA GLY A 113 3.23 -13.03 -0.70
C GLY A 113 1.93 -13.84 -0.69
N ILE A 114 0.86 -13.27 -0.12
CA ILE A 114 -0.47 -13.87 -0.08
C ILE A 114 -1.06 -13.93 -1.51
N ASP A 115 -0.86 -12.92 -2.33
CA ASP A 115 -1.34 -12.88 -3.72
C ASP A 115 -0.69 -13.99 -4.57
N ILE A 116 0.59 -14.24 -4.38
CA ILE A 116 1.28 -15.38 -5.01
C ILE A 116 0.65 -16.70 -4.58
N ALA A 117 0.29 -16.84 -3.30
CA ALA A 117 -0.40 -18.05 -2.82
C ALA A 117 -1.79 -18.20 -3.46
N TYR A 118 -2.55 -17.12 -3.64
CA TYR A 118 -3.84 -17.13 -4.34
C TYR A 118 -3.68 -17.52 -5.81
N MET A 119 -2.70 -16.97 -6.51
CA MET A 119 -2.41 -17.35 -7.89
C MET A 119 -2.02 -18.83 -7.98
N SER A 120 -1.21 -19.33 -7.04
CA SER A 120 -0.84 -20.75 -6.97
C SER A 120 -2.06 -21.64 -6.73
N ALA A 121 -2.96 -21.24 -5.82
CA ALA A 121 -4.23 -21.95 -5.59
C ALA A 121 -5.10 -21.95 -6.86
N GLY A 122 -5.15 -20.82 -7.58
CA GLY A 122 -5.86 -20.71 -8.86
C GLY A 122 -5.31 -21.67 -9.91
N LEU A 123 -4.00 -21.78 -10.03
CA LEU A 123 -3.34 -22.76 -10.93
C LEU A 123 -3.67 -24.21 -10.51
N LEU A 124 -3.61 -24.53 -9.22
CA LEU A 124 -3.93 -25.87 -8.71
C LEU A 124 -5.40 -26.24 -8.98
N LEU A 125 -6.35 -25.33 -8.78
CA LEU A 125 -7.75 -25.59 -9.11
C LEU A 125 -7.91 -25.88 -10.61
N ARG A 126 -7.27 -25.11 -11.47
CA ARG A 126 -7.34 -25.33 -12.92
C ARG A 126 -6.72 -26.65 -13.35
N SER A 127 -5.54 -27.00 -12.81
CA SER A 127 -4.84 -28.23 -13.20
C SER A 127 -5.59 -29.48 -12.77
N ASN A 128 -6.32 -29.44 -11.66
CA ASN A 128 -7.08 -30.57 -11.14
C ASN A 128 -8.55 -30.56 -11.60
N ALA A 129 -8.95 -29.60 -12.46
CA ALA A 129 -10.35 -29.46 -12.86
C ALA A 129 -10.88 -30.70 -13.59
N SER A 130 -10.11 -31.28 -14.52
CA SER A 130 -10.51 -32.47 -15.28
C SER A 130 -10.69 -33.73 -14.40
N GLU A 131 -10.06 -33.76 -13.23
CA GLU A 131 -10.20 -34.88 -12.27
C GLU A 131 -11.37 -34.64 -11.30
N ALA A 132 -11.91 -33.42 -11.27
CA ALA A 132 -12.97 -33.02 -10.34
C ALA A 132 -14.38 -33.44 -10.77
N LEU A 133 -14.53 -34.14 -11.91
CA LEU A 133 -15.80 -34.64 -12.45
C LEU A 133 -16.91 -33.57 -12.45
N GLU A 134 -17.90 -33.73 -11.58
CA GLU A 134 -19.08 -32.81 -11.49
C GLU A 134 -18.72 -31.37 -11.10
N LYS A 135 -17.49 -31.10 -10.66
CA LYS A 135 -17.01 -29.76 -10.24
C LYS A 135 -15.99 -29.17 -11.23
N GLU A 136 -15.82 -29.74 -12.40
CA GLU A 136 -14.85 -29.27 -13.39
C GLU A 136 -15.00 -27.78 -13.70
N ASP A 137 -16.22 -27.34 -14.07
CA ASP A 137 -16.52 -25.95 -14.38
C ASP A 137 -16.32 -25.00 -13.18
N GLN A 138 -16.61 -25.49 -11.97
CA GLN A 138 -16.38 -24.73 -10.75
C GLN A 138 -14.89 -24.52 -10.51
N PHE A 139 -14.09 -25.56 -10.64
CA PHE A 139 -12.64 -25.48 -10.44
C PHE A 139 -11.97 -24.60 -11.49
N ARG A 140 -12.42 -24.70 -12.76
CA ARG A 140 -11.93 -23.82 -13.84
C ARG A 140 -12.32 -22.37 -13.57
N GLY A 141 -13.59 -22.09 -13.28
CA GLY A 141 -14.10 -20.76 -13.05
C GLY A 141 -13.45 -20.09 -11.85
N TYR A 142 -13.40 -20.77 -10.71
CA TYR A 142 -12.76 -20.24 -9.50
C TYR A 142 -11.25 -20.07 -9.68
N GLY A 143 -10.58 -21.03 -10.31
CA GLY A 143 -9.17 -20.96 -10.61
C GLY A 143 -8.81 -19.76 -11.49
N ASN A 144 -9.59 -19.52 -12.55
CA ASN A 144 -9.43 -18.36 -13.44
C ASN A 144 -9.65 -17.04 -12.70
N SER A 145 -10.66 -16.95 -11.83
CA SER A 145 -10.91 -15.76 -11.02
C SER A 145 -9.77 -15.48 -10.06
N LEU A 146 -9.26 -16.50 -9.35
CA LEU A 146 -8.12 -16.34 -8.44
C LEU A 146 -6.86 -15.85 -9.17
N LEU A 147 -6.62 -16.31 -10.39
CA LEU A 147 -5.50 -15.83 -11.20
C LEU A 147 -5.64 -14.36 -11.57
N VAL A 148 -6.84 -13.93 -11.97
CA VAL A 148 -7.10 -12.53 -12.35
C VAL A 148 -7.02 -11.63 -11.13
N GLN A 149 -7.67 -12.00 -10.02
CA GLN A 149 -7.69 -11.20 -8.80
C GLN A 149 -6.30 -11.17 -8.14
N GLY A 150 -5.65 -12.32 -7.98
CA GLY A 150 -4.31 -12.39 -7.42
C GLY A 150 -3.27 -11.66 -8.26
N GLY A 151 -3.35 -11.74 -9.59
CA GLY A 151 -2.47 -10.99 -10.49
C GLY A 151 -2.65 -9.47 -10.38
N PHE A 152 -3.90 -8.99 -10.29
CA PHE A 152 -4.17 -7.57 -10.06
C PHE A 152 -3.64 -7.12 -8.69
N LEU A 153 -3.97 -7.87 -7.63
CA LEU A 153 -3.56 -7.51 -6.26
C LEU A 153 -2.05 -7.53 -6.10
N LEU A 154 -1.36 -8.52 -6.67
CA LEU A 154 0.11 -8.58 -6.66
C LEU A 154 0.74 -7.35 -7.30
N LEU A 155 0.23 -6.92 -8.46
CA LEU A 155 0.71 -5.68 -9.11
C LEU A 155 0.38 -4.45 -8.26
N PHE A 156 -0.81 -4.37 -7.70
CA PHE A 156 -1.24 -3.28 -6.85
C PHE A 156 -0.35 -3.15 -5.60
N ASP A 157 -0.14 -4.26 -4.88
CA ASP A 157 0.65 -4.27 -3.65
C ASP A 157 2.14 -4.01 -3.91
N TRP A 158 2.68 -4.51 -5.02
CA TRP A 158 4.05 -4.20 -5.47
C TRP A 158 4.23 -2.71 -5.80
N ILE A 159 3.28 -2.11 -6.51
CA ILE A 159 3.29 -0.67 -6.83
C ILE A 159 3.18 0.14 -5.54
N ALA A 160 2.26 -0.22 -4.64
CA ALA A 160 2.05 0.44 -3.37
C ALA A 160 3.31 0.38 -2.49
N TYR A 161 3.91 -0.80 -2.34
CA TYR A 161 5.19 -0.98 -1.66
C TYR A 161 6.29 -0.10 -2.25
N SER A 162 6.43 -0.10 -3.58
CA SER A 162 7.47 0.66 -4.29
C SER A 162 7.34 2.17 -4.08
N ILE A 163 6.11 2.69 -4.11
CA ILE A 163 5.83 4.12 -3.86
C ILE A 163 6.21 4.48 -2.42
N HIS A 164 5.74 3.70 -1.42
CA HIS A 164 6.05 3.94 -0.01
C HIS A 164 7.53 3.81 0.28
N ARG A 165 8.19 2.80 -0.28
CA ARG A 165 9.63 2.60 -0.14
C ARG A 165 10.45 3.73 -0.73
N LYS A 166 10.06 4.23 -1.91
CA LYS A 166 10.69 5.40 -2.54
C LYS A 166 10.51 6.65 -1.69
N HIS A 167 9.30 6.89 -1.20
CA HIS A 167 9.00 8.02 -0.30
C HIS A 167 9.84 7.95 0.98
N SER A 168 9.91 6.78 1.62
CA SER A 168 10.73 6.56 2.80
C SER A 168 12.22 6.84 2.55
N LYS A 169 12.76 6.34 1.44
CA LYS A 169 14.18 6.55 1.09
C LYS A 169 14.50 8.02 0.80
N ASN A 170 13.61 8.72 0.12
CA ASN A 170 13.89 10.08 -0.35
C ASN A 170 13.65 11.15 0.73
N ASP A 171 12.62 10.97 1.56
CA ASP A 171 12.16 12.01 2.47
C ASP A 171 12.44 11.68 3.94
N LEU A 172 12.31 10.42 4.38
CA LEU A 172 12.53 10.02 5.77
C LEU A 172 13.99 9.65 6.07
N SER A 173 14.66 8.91 5.19
CA SER A 173 16.04 8.48 5.41
C SER A 173 17.04 9.62 5.59
N PRO A 174 16.93 10.77 4.89
CA PRO A 174 17.79 11.93 5.16
C PRO A 174 17.58 12.50 6.56
N LEU A 175 16.33 12.53 7.05
CA LEU A 175 16.02 12.96 8.43
C LEU A 175 16.65 12.02 9.47
N ILE A 176 16.62 10.71 9.22
CA ILE A 176 17.25 9.71 10.11
C ILE A 176 18.76 9.92 10.16
N ARG A 177 19.40 10.17 9.01
CA ARG A 177 20.86 10.37 8.93
C ARG A 177 21.33 11.66 9.56
N SER A 178 20.47 12.66 9.73
CA SER A 178 20.79 13.90 10.44
C SER A 178 20.77 13.72 11.97
N LEU A 179 20.18 12.65 12.47
CA LEU A 179 20.21 12.28 13.89
C LEU A 179 21.46 11.41 14.14
N ASP A 180 22.44 11.95 14.85
CA ASP A 180 23.62 11.17 15.27
C ASP A 180 23.34 10.56 16.64
N VAL A 181 23.27 9.24 16.70
CA VAL A 181 23.18 8.50 17.95
C VAL A 181 24.60 8.05 18.28
N SER A 182 25.29 8.75 19.18
CA SER A 182 26.60 8.34 19.69
C SER A 182 26.45 7.77 21.10
N ASP A 183 27.45 7.00 21.54
CA ASP A 183 27.51 6.43 22.90
C ASP A 183 27.50 7.52 24.00
N ASN A 184 27.75 8.77 23.65
CA ASN A 184 27.75 9.94 24.53
C ASN A 184 26.42 10.75 24.50
N GLY A 185 25.39 10.29 23.82
CA GLY A 185 24.07 10.92 23.76
C GLY A 185 23.51 11.15 22.33
N LEU A 186 22.33 11.74 22.26
CA LEU A 186 21.71 12.16 21.02
C LEU A 186 22.37 13.43 20.49
N GLY A 187 23.10 13.32 19.39
CA GLY A 187 23.67 14.44 18.65
C GLY A 187 22.89 14.73 17.37
N ILE A 188 22.95 15.97 16.91
CA ILE A 188 22.37 16.37 15.60
C ILE A 188 23.55 16.70 14.68
N LYS A 189 23.67 15.94 13.59
CA LYS A 189 24.69 16.15 12.56
C LYS A 189 24.15 17.10 11.51
N PHE A 190 24.72 18.30 11.42
CA PHE A 190 24.40 19.26 10.38
C PHE A 190 25.12 18.88 9.08
N ASN A 191 24.36 18.39 8.08
CA ASN A 191 24.89 18.19 6.74
C ASN A 191 24.47 19.38 5.85
N LEU A 192 25.35 20.38 5.75
CA LEU A 192 25.14 21.61 4.98
C LEU A 192 24.92 21.36 3.48
N ASN A 193 25.32 20.21 2.95
CA ASN A 193 25.14 19.86 1.54
C ASN A 193 23.68 19.55 1.15
N THR A 194 22.80 19.26 2.11
CA THR A 194 21.38 18.97 1.83
C THR A 194 20.55 20.25 1.65
N LEU A 195 21.04 21.40 2.08
CA LEU A 195 20.36 22.69 1.95
C LEU A 195 20.48 23.31 0.54
N CYS A 196 21.49 22.91 -0.25
CA CYS A 196 21.73 23.48 -1.59
C CYS A 196 21.01 22.78 -2.76
N ILE A 197 20.41 21.61 -2.58
CA ILE A 197 19.91 20.80 -3.72
C ILE A 197 18.42 21.08 -4.06
N LYS A 198 17.66 21.76 -3.20
CA LYS A 198 16.23 22.02 -3.44
C LYS A 198 15.89 23.26 -4.27
N GLN A 199 16.88 24.00 -4.83
CA GLN A 199 16.61 25.20 -5.62
C GLN A 199 16.65 25.04 -7.15
N HIS A 200 16.85 23.83 -7.70
CA HIS A 200 17.01 23.66 -9.16
C HIS A 200 16.11 22.60 -9.81
N THR A 201 14.82 22.58 -9.49
CA THR A 201 13.84 21.88 -10.36
C THR A 201 12.50 22.61 -10.33
N LEU A 202 12.50 23.85 -10.85
CA LEU A 202 11.32 24.53 -11.39
C LEU A 202 11.68 24.95 -12.81
N TYR A 203 11.47 24.05 -13.76
CA TYR A 203 11.17 24.34 -15.18
C TYR A 203 10.34 23.18 -15.73
#